data_0c57603850960dd94b444bd3bd2cc94e
#
_entry.id   0c57603850960dd94b444bd3bd2cc94e
#
_cell.length_a   1.000
_cell.length_b   1.000
_cell.length_c   1.000
_cell.angle_alpha   90.00
_cell.angle_beta   90.00
_cell.angle_gamma   90.00
#
_symmetry.space_group_name_H-M   'P 1'
#
loop_
_entity.id
_entity.type
_entity.pdbx_description
1 polymer ?
#
loop_
_entity_poly.entity_id
_entity_poly.type
_entity_poly.pdbx_seq_one_letter_code
_entity_poly.pdbx_strand_id
1 'polypeptide(L)'
;MIHEPVTPRPYASDVAELNPQQRDVRDELLLYGQPRPTPDRDLGRTLRQRAISELTALADGLDPSQWIRVDKHRLSQAHTCTGYLRARSSEEFGWSVANVRGKVLHRALEGLIMSAYRRSPLELAHAAIDELASEDDDRTPGPFLAALPSGDRQDLARDVNDLVVKFVADWPPVLAGWSPRVETPVRRAYGPIHLQAQFDLALGVPLGDEARTFIVDFKSGWQQTDHRLEARFYGLMETLRSRVPPYRVATYYLDSGEYTFDDVDEDLLSTTFDWVVEGVRRIILAKSDDQIDYEPSAACRWCPARHECDDGQQWLATFGRHSAA
;
A
#
# COMPACT_ATOMS: atom_id res chain seq x y z
N MET A 1 -35.68 4.72 30.30
CA MET A 1 -35.84 4.15 28.94
C MET A 1 -34.51 3.57 28.59
N ILE A 2 -34.43 2.24 28.60
CA ILE A 2 -33.20 1.47 28.31
C ILE A 2 -33.13 1.42 26.79
N HIS A 3 -32.12 2.05 26.19
CA HIS A 3 -31.83 1.88 24.77
C HIS A 3 -31.35 0.44 24.56
N GLU A 4 -32.17 -0.38 23.93
CA GLU A 4 -31.72 -1.66 23.38
C GLU A 4 -30.56 -1.39 22.39
N PRO A 5 -29.49 -2.17 22.45
CA PRO A 5 -28.44 -2.10 21.46
C PRO A 5 -29.03 -2.48 20.10
N VAL A 6 -28.96 -1.54 19.14
CA VAL A 6 -29.29 -1.81 17.75
C VAL A 6 -28.29 -2.81 17.22
N THR A 7 -28.64 -4.08 17.28
CA THR A 7 -27.95 -5.13 16.53
C THR A 7 -28.04 -4.76 15.06
N PRO A 8 -26.92 -4.64 14.32
CA PRO A 8 -26.99 -4.41 12.89
C PRO A 8 -27.74 -5.59 12.28
N ARG A 9 -28.87 -5.29 11.62
CA ARG A 9 -29.62 -6.31 10.88
C ARG A 9 -28.65 -6.96 9.88
N PRO A 10 -28.54 -8.29 9.85
CA PRO A 10 -27.80 -8.94 8.81
C PRO A 10 -28.47 -8.58 7.47
N TYR A 11 -27.69 -8.06 6.53
CA TYR A 11 -28.11 -7.94 5.13
C TYR A 11 -28.19 -9.37 4.54
N ALA A 12 -29.25 -10.09 4.90
CA ALA A 12 -29.36 -11.53 4.69
C ALA A 12 -30.14 -11.91 3.42
N SER A 13 -30.32 -11.01 2.45
CA SER A 13 -31.16 -11.35 1.28
C SER A 13 -30.53 -11.19 -0.09
N ASP A 14 -29.31 -10.65 -0.23
CA ASP A 14 -28.70 -10.44 -1.56
C ASP A 14 -27.28 -11.00 -1.71
N VAL A 15 -26.81 -11.83 -0.81
CA VAL A 15 -25.51 -12.50 -0.97
C VAL A 15 -25.75 -13.75 -1.80
N ALA A 16 -25.41 -13.71 -3.08
CA ALA A 16 -25.21 -14.92 -3.88
C ALA A 16 -24.43 -15.94 -3.06
N GLU A 17 -24.75 -17.22 -3.16
CA GLU A 17 -24.09 -18.28 -2.39
C GLU A 17 -22.58 -18.20 -2.61
N LEU A 18 -21.82 -17.74 -1.60
CA LEU A 18 -20.38 -17.59 -1.70
C LEU A 18 -19.75 -18.96 -1.93
N ASN A 19 -18.76 -19.02 -2.81
CA ASN A 19 -17.95 -20.21 -2.96
C ASN A 19 -17.00 -20.42 -1.75
N PRO A 20 -16.32 -21.57 -1.62
CA PRO A 20 -15.44 -21.83 -0.48
C PRO A 20 -14.38 -20.76 -0.28
N GLN A 21 -13.66 -20.35 -1.34
CA GLN A 21 -12.59 -19.34 -1.25
C GLN A 21 -13.12 -17.97 -0.80
N GLN A 22 -14.25 -17.54 -1.33
CA GLN A 22 -14.91 -16.30 -0.90
C GLN A 22 -15.36 -16.35 0.56
N ARG A 23 -15.81 -17.53 1.04
CA ARG A 23 -16.13 -17.72 2.46
C ARG A 23 -14.91 -17.61 3.34
N ASP A 24 -13.79 -18.23 2.94
CA ASP A 24 -12.53 -18.15 3.70
C ASP A 24 -12.06 -16.71 3.82
N VAL A 25 -12.03 -15.94 2.73
CA VAL A 25 -11.71 -14.50 2.76
C VAL A 25 -12.66 -13.74 3.67
N ARG A 26 -13.98 -13.97 3.57
CA ARG A 26 -14.97 -13.30 4.41
C ARG A 26 -14.80 -13.61 5.90
N ASP A 27 -14.61 -14.88 6.23
CA ASP A 27 -14.66 -15.36 7.63
C ASP A 27 -13.30 -15.21 8.32
N GLU A 28 -12.22 -15.52 7.62
CA GLU A 28 -10.87 -15.49 8.17
C GLU A 28 -10.21 -14.10 8.01
N LEU A 29 -10.22 -13.54 6.80
CA LEU A 29 -9.53 -12.28 6.54
C LEU A 29 -10.36 -11.07 7.00
N LEU A 30 -11.65 -11.02 6.63
CA LEU A 30 -12.52 -9.89 6.98
C LEU A 30 -13.15 -10.03 8.37
N LEU A 31 -13.05 -11.18 9.05
CA LEU A 31 -13.69 -11.46 10.34
C LEU A 31 -15.18 -11.08 10.34
N TYR A 32 -15.91 -11.46 9.30
CA TYR A 32 -17.32 -11.11 9.16
C TYR A 32 -18.15 -11.67 10.34
N GLY A 33 -18.97 -10.81 10.96
CA GLY A 33 -19.80 -11.21 12.09
C GLY A 33 -19.04 -11.40 13.41
N GLN A 34 -17.72 -11.26 13.44
CA GLN A 34 -16.95 -11.33 14.69
C GLN A 34 -16.95 -9.99 15.44
N PRO A 35 -16.82 -10.02 16.79
CA PRO A 35 -16.66 -8.82 17.59
C PRO A 35 -15.46 -7.99 17.11
N ARG A 36 -15.59 -6.68 17.15
CA ARG A 36 -14.51 -5.76 16.78
C ARG A 36 -13.74 -5.33 18.02
N PRO A 37 -12.40 -5.17 17.92
CA PRO A 37 -11.62 -4.68 19.05
C PRO A 37 -11.98 -3.23 19.37
N THR A 38 -11.93 -2.88 20.65
CA THR A 38 -12.02 -1.52 21.14
C THR A 38 -10.63 -1.16 21.68
N PRO A 39 -9.77 -0.50 20.89
CA PRO A 39 -8.45 -0.08 21.32
C PRO A 39 -8.54 0.95 22.43
N ASP A 40 -7.40 1.22 23.10
CA ASP A 40 -7.33 2.31 24.05
C ASP A 40 -7.77 3.63 23.40
N ARG A 41 -8.64 4.38 24.11
CA ARG A 41 -9.20 5.66 23.63
C ARG A 41 -8.15 6.69 23.29
N ASP A 42 -7.02 6.64 23.99
CA ASP A 42 -5.98 7.61 23.89
C ASP A 42 -4.92 7.25 22.86
N LEU A 43 -4.90 6.00 22.39
CA LEU A 43 -3.90 5.48 21.46
C LEU A 43 -3.70 6.38 20.22
N GLY A 44 -4.77 6.67 19.50
CA GLY A 44 -4.67 7.49 18.29
C GLY A 44 -4.27 8.95 18.57
N ARG A 45 -4.64 9.48 19.75
CA ARG A 45 -4.22 10.81 20.21
C ARG A 45 -2.74 10.81 20.58
N THR A 46 -2.31 9.82 21.33
CA THR A 46 -0.91 9.65 21.76
C THR A 46 0.01 9.49 20.54
N LEU A 47 -0.35 8.65 19.59
CA LEU A 47 0.40 8.49 18.33
C LEU A 47 0.47 9.79 17.52
N ARG A 48 -0.62 10.56 17.45
CA ARG A 48 -0.58 11.88 16.79
C ARG A 48 0.34 12.87 17.49
N GLN A 49 0.29 12.93 18.82
CA GLN A 49 1.16 13.82 19.60
C GLN A 49 2.62 13.43 19.41
N ARG A 50 2.90 12.13 19.44
CA ARG A 50 4.22 11.58 19.19
C ARG A 50 4.70 11.95 17.77
N ALA A 51 3.86 11.78 16.76
CA ALA A 51 4.17 12.13 15.37
C ALA A 51 4.45 13.64 15.20
N ILE A 52 3.66 14.51 15.84
CA ILE A 52 3.91 15.95 15.84
C ILE A 52 5.26 16.25 16.48
N SER A 53 5.54 15.69 17.67
CA SER A 53 6.78 15.96 18.39
C SER A 53 8.01 15.48 17.63
N GLU A 54 8.04 14.19 17.24
CA GLU A 54 9.25 13.58 16.68
C GLU A 54 9.51 14.00 15.23
N LEU A 55 8.46 14.04 14.37
CA LEU A 55 8.64 14.43 12.98
C LEU A 55 8.85 15.93 12.80
N THR A 56 8.29 16.77 13.69
CA THR A 56 8.61 18.20 13.67
C THR A 56 10.05 18.45 14.14
N ALA A 57 10.53 17.71 15.14
CA ALA A 57 11.93 17.79 15.56
C ALA A 57 12.91 17.35 14.45
N LEU A 58 12.54 16.36 13.64
CA LEU A 58 13.32 15.97 12.45
C LEU A 58 13.27 17.03 11.34
N ALA A 59 12.22 17.83 11.31
CA ALA A 59 12.06 18.92 10.35
C ALA A 59 12.84 20.19 10.75
N ASP A 60 13.28 20.29 12.03
CA ASP A 60 14.04 21.43 12.50
C ASP A 60 15.38 21.54 11.73
N GLY A 61 15.62 22.72 11.17
CA GLY A 61 16.81 23.00 10.36
C GLY A 61 16.69 22.59 8.88
N LEU A 62 15.60 21.97 8.47
CA LEU A 62 15.33 21.73 7.04
C LEU A 62 14.76 22.99 6.39
N ASP A 63 15.09 23.20 5.11
CA ASP A 63 14.51 24.28 4.31
C ASP A 63 12.99 24.04 4.14
N PRO A 64 12.13 24.95 4.63
CA PRO A 64 10.67 24.78 4.52
C PRO A 64 10.15 24.69 3.09
N SER A 65 10.92 25.18 2.11
CA SER A 65 10.57 25.08 0.68
C SER A 65 10.89 23.69 0.09
N GLN A 66 11.70 22.89 0.77
CA GLN A 66 12.07 21.55 0.34
C GLN A 66 11.03 20.53 0.85
N TRP A 67 10.18 20.13 -0.06
CA TRP A 67 9.21 19.08 0.23
C TRP A 67 9.85 17.69 0.29
N ILE A 68 9.73 17.03 1.46
CA ILE A 68 10.21 15.67 1.68
C ILE A 68 9.02 14.72 1.66
N ARG A 69 8.84 14.08 0.52
CA ARG A 69 7.83 13.02 0.37
C ARG A 69 8.30 11.76 1.10
N VAL A 70 7.40 11.17 1.90
CA VAL A 70 7.59 9.91 2.62
C VAL A 70 6.40 9.01 2.30
N ASP A 71 6.65 7.94 1.56
CA ASP A 71 5.69 6.90 1.22
C ASP A 71 6.31 5.51 1.45
N LYS A 72 5.49 4.47 1.34
CA LYS A 72 5.91 3.08 1.56
C LYS A 72 7.15 2.69 0.75
N HIS A 73 7.26 3.11 -0.51
CA HIS A 73 8.39 2.76 -1.37
C HIS A 73 9.68 3.46 -0.93
N ARG A 74 9.60 4.74 -0.59
CA ARG A 74 10.76 5.47 -0.09
C ARG A 74 11.22 4.98 1.27
N LEU A 75 10.28 4.59 2.13
CA LEU A 75 10.61 3.96 3.42
C LEU A 75 11.32 2.62 3.20
N SER A 76 10.78 1.74 2.35
CA SER A 76 11.44 0.46 2.02
C SER A 76 12.84 0.67 1.45
N GLN A 77 13.00 1.59 0.49
CA GLN A 77 14.31 1.92 -0.07
C GLN A 77 15.29 2.47 0.98
N ALA A 78 14.82 3.35 1.88
CA ALA A 78 15.63 3.93 2.95
C ALA A 78 16.13 2.86 3.93
N HIS A 79 15.28 1.89 4.27
CA HIS A 79 15.64 0.76 5.12
C HIS A 79 16.47 -0.30 4.41
N THR A 80 16.46 -0.34 3.09
CA THR A 80 17.36 -1.21 2.33
C THR A 80 18.80 -0.72 2.42
N CYS A 81 19.04 0.55 2.11
CA CYS A 81 20.34 1.23 2.23
C CYS A 81 20.14 2.72 1.88
N THR A 82 20.68 3.63 2.69
CA THR A 82 20.62 5.07 2.41
C THR A 82 21.28 5.43 1.07
N GLY A 83 22.40 4.78 0.73
CA GLY A 83 23.07 4.93 -0.57
C GLY A 83 22.21 4.42 -1.75
N TYR A 84 21.50 3.32 -1.56
CA TYR A 84 20.54 2.82 -2.55
C TYR A 84 19.43 3.85 -2.82
N LEU A 85 18.82 4.41 -1.75
CA LEU A 85 17.80 5.45 -1.88
C LEU A 85 18.34 6.69 -2.61
N ARG A 86 19.55 7.15 -2.26
CA ARG A 86 20.21 8.29 -2.94
C ARG A 86 20.37 8.04 -4.43
N ALA A 87 20.92 6.88 -4.79
CA ALA A 87 21.14 6.49 -6.18
C ALA A 87 19.83 6.39 -6.97
N ARG A 88 18.82 5.72 -6.37
CA ARG A 88 17.48 5.62 -6.99
C ARG A 88 16.78 6.97 -7.18
N SER A 89 17.01 7.92 -6.27
CA SER A 89 16.41 9.26 -6.37
C SER A 89 16.96 10.09 -7.53
N SER A 90 18.11 9.69 -8.09
CA SER A 90 18.76 10.34 -9.24
C SER A 90 18.42 9.66 -10.58
N GLU A 91 17.75 8.48 -10.54
CA GLU A 91 17.33 7.80 -11.77
C GLU A 91 16.05 8.40 -12.34
N GLU A 92 16.00 8.56 -13.64
CA GLU A 92 14.74 8.83 -14.33
C GLU A 92 13.84 7.61 -14.26
N PHE A 93 12.61 7.80 -13.79
CA PHE A 93 11.61 6.73 -13.74
C PHE A 93 11.11 6.42 -15.15
N GLY A 94 11.28 5.17 -15.58
CA GLY A 94 10.77 4.66 -16.85
C GLY A 94 9.54 3.77 -16.66
N TRP A 95 8.47 4.05 -17.42
CA TRP A 95 7.33 3.14 -17.48
C TRP A 95 7.67 1.89 -18.28
N SER A 96 7.14 0.76 -17.84
CA SER A 96 7.23 -0.55 -18.51
C SER A 96 5.88 -1.26 -18.42
N VAL A 97 5.64 -2.26 -19.27
CA VAL A 97 4.41 -3.05 -19.24
C VAL A 97 4.18 -3.65 -17.84
N ALA A 98 5.25 -4.11 -17.18
CA ALA A 98 5.15 -4.74 -15.86
C ALA A 98 4.62 -3.78 -14.77
N ASN A 99 5.14 -2.53 -14.71
CA ASN A 99 4.69 -1.58 -13.70
C ASN A 99 3.36 -0.90 -14.07
N VAL A 100 3.07 -0.74 -15.35
CA VAL A 100 1.78 -0.23 -15.85
C VAL A 100 0.67 -1.24 -15.59
N ARG A 101 0.93 -2.56 -15.71
CA ARG A 101 -0.05 -3.63 -15.43
C ARG A 101 -0.67 -3.44 -14.03
N GLY A 102 0.16 -3.17 -13.02
CA GLY A 102 -0.33 -2.88 -11.67
C GLY A 102 -1.28 -1.68 -11.62
N LYS A 103 -0.92 -0.57 -12.29
CA LYS A 103 -1.77 0.63 -12.33
C LYS A 103 -3.11 0.39 -13.03
N VAL A 104 -3.09 -0.30 -14.17
CA VAL A 104 -4.31 -0.66 -14.91
C VAL A 104 -5.20 -1.59 -14.08
N LEU A 105 -4.59 -2.58 -13.40
CA LEU A 105 -5.32 -3.50 -12.51
C LEU A 105 -6.04 -2.77 -11.38
N HIS A 106 -5.34 -1.90 -10.66
CA HIS A 106 -5.95 -1.11 -9.56
C HIS A 106 -7.11 -0.25 -10.07
N ARG A 107 -6.95 0.41 -11.23
CA ARG A 107 -8.02 1.18 -11.85
C ARG A 107 -9.21 0.30 -12.27
N ALA A 108 -8.96 -0.91 -12.78
CA ALA A 108 -10.01 -1.86 -13.15
C ALA A 108 -10.77 -2.37 -11.92
N LEU A 109 -10.07 -2.68 -10.80
CA LEU A 109 -10.69 -3.08 -9.53
C LEU A 109 -11.51 -1.94 -8.91
N GLU A 110 -11.02 -0.71 -8.96
CA GLU A 110 -11.81 0.47 -8.57
C GLU A 110 -13.10 0.54 -9.37
N GLY A 111 -13.02 0.45 -10.70
CA GLY A 111 -14.17 0.44 -11.59
C GLY A 111 -15.15 -0.71 -11.32
N LEU A 112 -14.65 -1.89 -10.97
CA LEU A 112 -15.46 -3.05 -10.59
C LEU A 112 -16.28 -2.77 -9.34
N ILE A 113 -15.65 -2.32 -8.27
CA ILE A 113 -16.28 -2.04 -6.98
C ILE A 113 -17.26 -0.87 -7.11
N MET A 114 -16.85 0.23 -7.75
CA MET A 114 -17.68 1.42 -7.92
C MET A 114 -18.89 1.19 -8.83
N SER A 115 -18.78 0.29 -9.79
CA SER A 115 -19.92 -0.13 -10.62
C SER A 115 -20.82 -1.18 -9.97
N ALA A 116 -20.53 -1.59 -8.72
CA ALA A 116 -21.22 -2.68 -8.04
C ALA A 116 -21.27 -3.97 -8.91
N TYR A 117 -20.13 -4.34 -9.50
CA TYR A 117 -19.94 -5.55 -10.33
C TYR A 117 -20.85 -5.62 -11.58
N ARG A 118 -21.30 -4.47 -12.10
CA ARG A 118 -22.21 -4.43 -13.28
C ARG A 118 -21.48 -4.48 -14.63
N ARG A 119 -20.17 -4.26 -14.63
CA ARG A 119 -19.35 -4.28 -15.85
C ARG A 119 -18.52 -5.57 -15.89
N SER A 120 -18.29 -6.09 -17.08
CA SER A 120 -17.43 -7.27 -17.26
C SER A 120 -15.96 -6.93 -16.97
N PRO A 121 -15.14 -7.90 -16.50
CA PRO A 121 -13.71 -7.71 -16.28
C PRO A 121 -12.96 -7.16 -17.50
N LEU A 122 -13.28 -7.65 -18.70
CA LEU A 122 -12.62 -7.19 -19.93
C LEU A 122 -12.99 -5.74 -20.27
N GLU A 123 -14.26 -5.34 -20.12
CA GLU A 123 -14.69 -3.95 -20.29
C GLU A 123 -13.99 -3.02 -19.30
N LEU A 124 -13.78 -3.48 -18.07
CA LEU A 124 -13.06 -2.72 -17.03
C LEU A 124 -11.58 -2.58 -17.36
N ALA A 125 -10.94 -3.64 -17.86
CA ALA A 125 -9.55 -3.60 -18.28
C ALA A 125 -9.32 -2.60 -19.43
N HIS A 126 -10.15 -2.65 -20.46
CA HIS A 126 -10.07 -1.69 -21.57
C HIS A 126 -10.34 -0.25 -21.10
N ALA A 127 -11.38 -0.03 -20.30
CA ALA A 127 -11.71 1.29 -19.78
C ALA A 127 -10.58 1.85 -18.91
N ALA A 128 -9.96 1.05 -18.06
CA ALA A 128 -8.83 1.44 -17.24
C ALA A 128 -7.61 1.86 -18.09
N ILE A 129 -7.32 1.11 -19.16
CA ILE A 129 -6.26 1.47 -20.10
C ILE A 129 -6.56 2.79 -20.80
N ASP A 130 -7.79 2.96 -21.31
CA ASP A 130 -8.20 4.17 -22.04
C ASP A 130 -8.19 5.40 -21.16
N GLU A 131 -8.67 5.27 -19.92
CA GLU A 131 -8.70 6.34 -18.92
C GLU A 131 -7.28 6.78 -18.54
N LEU A 132 -6.41 5.83 -18.20
CA LEU A 132 -5.02 6.14 -17.85
C LEU A 132 -4.24 6.68 -19.07
N ALA A 133 -4.49 6.19 -20.29
CA ALA A 133 -3.86 6.68 -21.51
C ALA A 133 -4.26 8.12 -21.85
N SER A 134 -5.37 8.61 -21.30
CA SER A 134 -5.82 10.00 -21.50
C SER A 134 -5.13 11.02 -20.59
N GLU A 135 -4.32 10.55 -19.62
CA GLU A 135 -3.56 11.43 -18.74
C GLU A 135 -2.35 12.02 -19.49
N ASP A 136 -2.28 13.35 -19.59
CA ASP A 136 -1.23 14.08 -20.31
C ASP A 136 -0.19 14.66 -19.32
N ASP A 137 0.39 13.81 -18.47
CA ASP A 137 1.48 14.15 -17.55
C ASP A 137 2.54 13.06 -17.64
N ASP A 138 3.77 13.43 -18.00
CA ASP A 138 4.91 12.50 -18.15
C ASP A 138 5.21 11.68 -16.91
N ARG A 139 4.74 12.12 -15.74
CA ARG A 139 4.86 11.38 -14.47
C ARG A 139 3.81 10.28 -14.32
N THR A 140 2.78 10.26 -15.16
CA THR A 140 1.73 9.23 -15.20
C THR A 140 2.05 8.18 -16.27
N PRO A 141 1.35 7.04 -16.28
CA PRO A 141 1.51 6.05 -17.32
C PRO A 141 0.90 6.45 -18.69
N GLY A 142 0.22 7.61 -18.75
CA GLY A 142 -0.56 8.04 -19.91
C GLY A 142 0.23 8.04 -21.21
N PRO A 143 1.34 8.80 -21.33
CA PRO A 143 2.15 8.83 -22.56
C PRO A 143 2.67 7.45 -22.97
N PHE A 144 3.08 6.62 -22.01
CA PHE A 144 3.53 5.25 -22.26
C PHE A 144 2.39 4.39 -22.82
N LEU A 145 1.21 4.40 -22.20
CA LEU A 145 0.04 3.65 -22.62
C LEU A 145 -0.48 4.11 -24.00
N ALA A 146 -0.46 5.41 -24.27
CA ALA A 146 -0.84 5.95 -25.56
C ALA A 146 0.08 5.50 -26.70
N ALA A 147 1.38 5.33 -26.38
CA ALA A 147 2.40 4.89 -27.34
C ALA A 147 2.47 3.35 -27.52
N LEU A 148 1.80 2.55 -26.69
CA LEU A 148 1.83 1.09 -26.80
C LEU A 148 1.25 0.61 -28.14
N PRO A 149 1.92 -0.32 -28.83
CA PRO A 149 1.35 -1.01 -29.98
C PRO A 149 0.02 -1.69 -29.64
N SER A 150 -0.87 -1.76 -30.61
CA SER A 150 -2.23 -2.31 -30.40
C SER A 150 -2.21 -3.76 -29.89
N GLY A 151 -1.24 -4.58 -30.31
CA GLY A 151 -1.05 -5.96 -29.83
C GLY A 151 -0.70 -5.99 -28.34
N ASP A 152 0.30 -5.21 -27.90
CA ASP A 152 0.75 -5.14 -26.52
C ASP A 152 -0.37 -4.58 -25.60
N ARG A 153 -1.16 -3.65 -26.12
CA ARG A 153 -2.32 -3.10 -25.42
C ARG A 153 -3.42 -4.15 -25.21
N GLN A 154 -3.65 -5.02 -26.20
CA GLN A 154 -4.60 -6.13 -26.09
C GLN A 154 -4.10 -7.20 -25.13
N ASP A 155 -2.80 -7.50 -25.13
CA ASP A 155 -2.18 -8.45 -24.19
C ASP A 155 -2.28 -7.93 -22.75
N LEU A 156 -1.97 -6.66 -22.53
CA LEU A 156 -2.15 -5.99 -21.23
C LEU A 156 -3.61 -6.06 -20.75
N ALA A 157 -4.59 -5.81 -21.65
CA ALA A 157 -6.00 -5.89 -21.29
C ALA A 157 -6.42 -7.32 -20.91
N ARG A 158 -5.88 -8.34 -21.59
CA ARG A 158 -6.12 -9.75 -21.28
C ARG A 158 -5.52 -10.14 -19.92
N ASP A 159 -4.27 -9.76 -19.66
CA ASP A 159 -3.60 -10.04 -18.39
C ASP A 159 -4.37 -9.42 -17.22
N VAL A 160 -4.82 -8.17 -17.36
CA VAL A 160 -5.61 -7.49 -16.33
C VAL A 160 -7.00 -8.12 -16.18
N ASN A 161 -7.67 -8.48 -17.29
CA ASN A 161 -8.93 -9.22 -17.25
C ASN A 161 -8.81 -10.49 -16.41
N ASP A 162 -7.75 -11.28 -16.62
CA ASP A 162 -7.57 -12.56 -15.93
C ASP A 162 -7.39 -12.35 -14.41
N LEU A 163 -6.68 -11.30 -14.00
CA LEU A 163 -6.53 -10.94 -12.57
C LEU A 163 -7.86 -10.44 -11.98
N VAL A 164 -8.65 -9.64 -12.71
CA VAL A 164 -9.97 -9.20 -12.24
C VAL A 164 -10.95 -10.39 -12.15
N VAL A 165 -10.90 -11.33 -13.09
CA VAL A 165 -11.69 -12.57 -13.04
C VAL A 165 -11.33 -13.37 -11.78
N LYS A 166 -10.03 -13.54 -11.48
CA LYS A 166 -9.57 -14.20 -10.24
C LYS A 166 -10.07 -13.47 -9.00
N PHE A 167 -9.95 -12.14 -8.95
CA PHE A 167 -10.49 -11.36 -7.84
C PHE A 167 -11.98 -11.62 -7.63
N VAL A 168 -12.78 -11.62 -8.71
CA VAL A 168 -14.23 -11.91 -8.63
C VAL A 168 -14.50 -13.34 -8.16
N ALA A 169 -13.64 -14.30 -8.53
CA ALA A 169 -13.77 -15.69 -8.12
C ALA A 169 -13.39 -15.92 -6.66
N ASP A 170 -12.37 -15.24 -6.17
CA ASP A 170 -11.74 -15.54 -4.88
C ASP A 170 -12.19 -14.59 -3.76
N TRP A 171 -12.52 -13.34 -4.10
CA TRP A 171 -12.92 -12.31 -3.13
C TRP A 171 -14.45 -12.20 -3.05
N PRO A 172 -15.03 -12.10 -1.83
CA PRO A 172 -16.47 -11.91 -1.70
C PRO A 172 -16.89 -10.56 -2.29
N PRO A 173 -18.06 -10.44 -2.93
CA PRO A 173 -18.53 -9.18 -3.47
C PRO A 173 -18.49 -8.06 -2.41
N VAL A 174 -17.85 -6.95 -2.76
CA VAL A 174 -17.76 -5.78 -1.87
C VAL A 174 -19.10 -5.06 -1.86
N LEU A 175 -19.79 -5.12 -0.73
CA LEU A 175 -21.12 -4.55 -0.57
C LEU A 175 -21.04 -3.07 -0.17
N ALA A 176 -21.97 -2.25 -0.66
CA ALA A 176 -22.08 -0.84 -0.26
C ALA A 176 -22.22 -0.65 1.26
N GLY A 177 -22.92 -1.58 1.94
CA GLY A 177 -23.06 -1.59 3.39
C GLY A 177 -21.75 -1.77 4.17
N TRP A 178 -20.68 -2.21 3.52
CA TRP A 178 -19.33 -2.29 4.10
C TRP A 178 -18.60 -0.95 4.03
N SER A 179 -19.21 0.10 3.50
CA SER A 179 -18.63 1.43 3.35
C SER A 179 -17.25 1.38 2.67
N PRO A 180 -17.15 0.82 1.45
CA PRO A 180 -15.88 0.70 0.75
C PRO A 180 -15.32 2.07 0.39
N ARG A 181 -14.01 2.20 0.57
CA ARG A 181 -13.19 3.35 0.12
C ARG A 181 -12.07 2.79 -0.73
N VAL A 182 -12.08 3.11 -2.02
CA VAL A 182 -11.11 2.59 -3.00
C VAL A 182 -10.12 3.69 -3.36
N GLU A 183 -8.87 3.34 -3.61
CA GLU A 183 -7.79 4.26 -4.01
C GLU A 183 -7.73 5.53 -3.15
N THR A 184 -7.91 5.37 -1.83
CA THR A 184 -8.09 6.50 -0.90
C THR A 184 -6.77 7.11 -0.49
N PRO A 185 -6.48 8.39 -0.88
CA PRO A 185 -5.27 9.06 -0.45
C PRO A 185 -5.36 9.52 1.01
N VAL A 186 -4.28 9.30 1.75
CA VAL A 186 -4.10 9.82 3.11
C VAL A 186 -2.78 10.58 3.16
N ARG A 187 -2.83 11.82 3.66
CA ARG A 187 -1.65 12.70 3.77
C ARG A 187 -1.57 13.32 5.14
N ARG A 188 -0.34 13.43 5.67
CA ARG A 188 -0.01 14.11 6.92
C ARG A 188 1.26 14.91 6.73
N ALA A 189 1.24 16.20 7.10
CA ALA A 189 2.38 17.09 6.98
C ALA A 189 2.90 17.47 8.37
N TYR A 190 4.22 17.48 8.50
CA TYR A 190 4.96 17.88 9.69
C TYR A 190 6.11 18.81 9.22
N GLY A 191 5.79 20.10 9.07
CA GLY A 191 6.67 21.01 8.35
C GLY A 191 6.90 20.54 6.90
N PRO A 192 8.15 20.47 6.42
CA PRO A 192 8.47 19.98 5.07
C PRO A 192 8.31 18.46 4.90
N ILE A 193 8.12 17.69 5.98
CA ILE A 193 7.97 16.23 5.93
C ILE A 193 6.51 15.86 5.67
N HIS A 194 6.25 15.14 4.57
CA HIS A 194 4.92 14.76 4.14
C HIS A 194 4.77 13.25 4.03
N LEU A 195 4.12 12.64 5.01
CA LEU A 195 3.72 11.23 4.95
C LEU A 195 2.55 11.09 3.97
N GLN A 196 2.64 10.13 3.07
CA GLN A 196 1.63 9.88 2.04
C GLN A 196 1.36 8.38 1.90
N ALA A 197 0.08 8.01 1.90
CA ALA A 197 -0.39 6.67 1.61
C ALA A 197 -1.58 6.74 0.65
N GLN A 198 -1.80 5.67 -0.09
CA GLN A 198 -3.00 5.46 -0.88
C GLN A 198 -3.44 4.02 -0.65
N PHE A 199 -4.63 3.84 -0.07
CA PHE A 199 -5.16 2.52 0.23
C PHE A 199 -5.89 1.99 -0.99
N ASP A 200 -5.56 0.79 -1.43
CA ASP A 200 -6.24 0.16 -2.56
C ASP A 200 -7.72 -0.09 -2.22
N LEU A 201 -7.97 -0.68 -1.05
CA LEU A 201 -9.33 -0.84 -0.53
C LEU A 201 -9.33 -0.74 1.01
N ALA A 202 -10.21 0.10 1.53
CA ALA A 202 -10.55 0.11 2.95
C ALA A 202 -12.05 -0.16 3.11
N LEU A 203 -12.41 -1.07 4.01
CA LEU A 203 -13.78 -1.43 4.33
C LEU A 203 -14.13 -1.00 5.75
N GLY A 204 -15.31 -0.46 5.92
CA GLY A 204 -15.80 0.00 7.22
C GLY A 204 -15.31 1.39 7.63
N VAL A 205 -15.97 1.90 8.66
CA VAL A 205 -15.62 3.16 9.33
C VAL A 205 -15.71 2.94 10.84
N PRO A 206 -14.88 3.60 11.66
CA PRO A 206 -14.98 3.51 13.11
C PRO A 206 -16.38 3.86 13.63
N LEU A 207 -16.82 3.21 14.68
CA LEU A 207 -18.03 3.56 15.42
C LEU A 207 -17.67 3.92 16.88
N GLY A 208 -17.63 5.20 17.18
CA GLY A 208 -17.04 5.67 18.44
C GLY A 208 -15.56 5.25 18.51
N ASP A 209 -15.19 4.49 19.55
CA ASP A 209 -13.84 3.97 19.76
C ASP A 209 -13.66 2.55 19.18
N GLU A 210 -14.71 1.95 18.61
CA GLU A 210 -14.64 0.60 18.05
C GLU A 210 -13.91 0.59 16.70
N ALA A 211 -12.89 -0.25 16.57
CA ALA A 211 -12.11 -0.42 15.35
C ALA A 211 -12.87 -1.26 14.32
N ARG A 212 -13.47 -0.62 13.32
CA ARG A 212 -14.26 -1.28 12.28
C ARG A 212 -13.64 -1.21 10.89
N THR A 213 -12.52 -0.53 10.74
CA THR A 213 -11.84 -0.41 9.45
C THR A 213 -10.94 -1.61 9.21
N PHE A 214 -11.06 -2.21 8.04
CA PHE A 214 -10.13 -3.16 7.45
C PHE A 214 -9.44 -2.49 6.28
N ILE A 215 -8.13 -2.72 6.09
CA ILE A 215 -7.39 -2.18 4.94
C ILE A 215 -6.67 -3.32 4.25
N VAL A 216 -6.75 -3.37 2.93
CA VAL A 216 -6.00 -4.32 2.10
C VAL A 216 -5.27 -3.61 0.98
N ASP A 217 -4.05 -4.07 0.72
CA ASP A 217 -3.19 -3.72 -0.40
C ASP A 217 -3.19 -4.90 -1.39
N PHE A 218 -3.56 -4.66 -2.63
CA PHE A 218 -3.61 -5.68 -3.68
C PHE A 218 -2.29 -5.72 -4.44
N LYS A 219 -1.73 -6.89 -4.58
CA LYS A 219 -0.50 -7.12 -5.32
C LYS A 219 -0.72 -8.05 -6.50
N SER A 220 -0.17 -7.65 -7.67
CA SER A 220 -0.04 -8.53 -8.84
C SER A 220 1.42 -8.98 -8.92
N GLY A 221 1.75 -10.09 -8.32
CA GLY A 221 3.11 -10.63 -8.30
C GLY A 221 3.42 -11.42 -7.04
N TRP A 222 4.68 -11.80 -6.90
CA TRP A 222 5.14 -12.67 -5.82
C TRP A 222 5.19 -11.97 -4.47
N GLN A 223 4.98 -12.74 -3.42
CA GLN A 223 5.11 -12.29 -2.04
C GLN A 223 6.53 -11.78 -1.77
N GLN A 224 6.61 -10.58 -1.16
CA GLN A 224 7.85 -9.97 -0.70
C GLN A 224 7.72 -9.58 0.77
N THR A 225 8.83 -9.65 1.51
CA THR A 225 8.86 -9.34 2.95
C THR A 225 8.39 -7.91 3.24
N ASP A 226 8.72 -6.97 2.36
CA ASP A 226 8.39 -5.56 2.52
C ASP A 226 6.90 -5.26 2.43
N HIS A 227 6.12 -6.10 1.72
CA HIS A 227 4.67 -5.89 1.57
C HIS A 227 3.94 -5.86 2.91
N ARG A 228 4.41 -6.66 3.90
CA ARG A 228 3.84 -6.65 5.24
C ARG A 228 4.10 -5.33 5.97
N LEU A 229 5.30 -4.75 5.82
CA LEU A 229 5.62 -3.43 6.39
C LEU A 229 4.83 -2.31 5.71
N GLU A 230 4.61 -2.41 4.38
CA GLU A 230 3.76 -1.48 3.64
C GLU A 230 2.31 -1.48 4.17
N ALA A 231 1.74 -2.67 4.43
CA ALA A 231 0.39 -2.79 5.00
C ALA A 231 0.31 -2.21 6.42
N ARG A 232 1.34 -2.43 7.26
CA ARG A 232 1.42 -1.83 8.60
C ARG A 232 1.51 -0.31 8.54
N PHE A 233 2.27 0.24 7.58
CA PHE A 233 2.31 1.69 7.33
C PHE A 233 0.91 2.24 7.01
N TYR A 234 0.10 1.53 6.25
CA TYR A 234 -1.30 1.91 6.02
C TYR A 234 -2.13 1.93 7.30
N GLY A 235 -1.92 0.95 8.19
CA GLY A 235 -2.55 0.92 9.52
C GLY A 235 -2.20 2.16 10.36
N LEU A 236 -0.93 2.54 10.38
CA LEU A 236 -0.46 3.75 11.04
C LEU A 236 -1.09 5.00 10.42
N MET A 237 -1.07 5.14 9.08
CA MET A 237 -1.63 6.31 8.39
C MET A 237 -3.14 6.47 8.63
N GLU A 238 -3.90 5.38 8.66
CA GLU A 238 -5.32 5.41 9.02
C GLU A 238 -5.51 5.84 10.47
N THR A 239 -4.71 5.31 11.40
CA THR A 239 -4.76 5.71 12.82
C THR A 239 -4.44 7.20 12.99
N LEU A 240 -3.43 7.71 12.31
CA LEU A 240 -3.12 9.14 12.29
C LEU A 240 -4.24 9.97 11.64
N ARG A 241 -5.03 9.42 10.74
CA ARG A 241 -6.16 10.09 10.08
C ARG A 241 -7.42 10.09 10.95
N SER A 242 -7.85 8.92 11.41
CA SER A 242 -9.16 8.71 12.05
C SER A 242 -9.10 8.80 13.58
N ARG A 243 -7.93 8.62 14.20
CA ARG A 243 -7.65 8.42 15.63
C ARG A 243 -8.08 7.04 16.17
N VAL A 244 -8.73 6.25 15.37
CA VAL A 244 -9.09 4.86 15.70
C VAL A 244 -8.33 3.97 14.72
N PRO A 245 -7.52 3.00 15.19
CA PRO A 245 -6.80 2.10 14.31
C PRO A 245 -7.77 1.24 13.48
N PRO A 246 -7.37 0.77 12.30
CA PRO A 246 -8.06 -0.34 11.68
C PRO A 246 -7.94 -1.59 12.58
N TYR A 247 -8.90 -2.51 12.51
CA TYR A 247 -8.77 -3.75 13.30
C TYR A 247 -7.76 -4.72 12.67
N ARG A 248 -7.53 -4.59 11.35
CA ARG A 248 -6.63 -5.45 10.59
C ARG A 248 -6.12 -4.73 9.36
N VAL A 249 -4.88 -5.02 8.97
CA VAL A 249 -4.29 -4.67 7.68
C VAL A 249 -3.83 -5.93 6.97
N ALA A 250 -3.92 -5.97 5.65
CA ALA A 250 -3.59 -7.14 4.85
C ALA A 250 -2.92 -6.79 3.53
N THR A 251 -2.20 -7.77 3.00
CA THR A 251 -1.77 -7.81 1.60
C THR A 251 -2.42 -9.04 0.95
N TYR A 252 -3.06 -8.85 -0.18
CA TYR A 252 -3.70 -9.91 -0.95
C TYR A 252 -3.02 -10.04 -2.32
N TYR A 253 -2.59 -11.24 -2.66
CA TYR A 253 -1.86 -11.56 -3.89
C TYR A 253 -2.83 -12.10 -4.93
N LEU A 254 -3.16 -11.27 -5.93
CA LEU A 254 -4.17 -11.59 -6.95
C LEU A 254 -3.77 -12.76 -7.85
N ASP A 255 -2.48 -12.98 -8.07
CA ASP A 255 -1.99 -14.10 -8.87
C ASP A 255 -2.15 -15.47 -8.19
N SER A 256 -2.08 -15.54 -6.87
CA SER A 256 -2.16 -16.81 -6.12
C SER A 256 -3.45 -16.99 -5.32
N GLY A 257 -4.16 -15.90 -5.00
CA GLY A 257 -5.27 -15.91 -4.04
C GLY A 257 -4.82 -15.99 -2.58
N GLU A 258 -3.50 -15.96 -2.34
CA GLU A 258 -2.92 -15.96 -1.00
C GLU A 258 -2.99 -14.58 -0.36
N TYR A 259 -2.90 -14.53 0.96
CA TYR A 259 -2.87 -13.27 1.70
C TYR A 259 -2.04 -13.38 2.97
N THR A 260 -1.54 -12.23 3.42
CA THR A 260 -0.95 -12.05 4.74
C THR A 260 -1.67 -10.93 5.46
N PHE A 261 -1.78 -11.01 6.77
CA PHE A 261 -2.40 -9.95 7.55
C PHE A 261 -1.73 -9.77 8.91
N ASP A 262 -1.99 -8.61 9.51
CA ASP A 262 -1.69 -8.30 10.90
C ASP A 262 -2.94 -7.71 11.57
N ASP A 263 -3.27 -8.20 12.76
CA ASP A 263 -4.20 -7.52 13.66
C ASP A 263 -3.49 -6.29 14.23
N VAL A 264 -4.18 -5.16 14.22
CA VAL A 264 -3.55 -3.89 14.58
C VAL A 264 -3.75 -3.60 16.05
N ASP A 265 -2.67 -3.63 16.78
CA ASP A 265 -2.59 -3.29 18.20
C ASP A 265 -1.62 -2.11 18.45
N GLU A 266 -1.45 -1.75 19.72
CA GLU A 266 -0.57 -0.66 20.15
C GLU A 266 0.89 -0.95 19.84
N ASP A 267 1.36 -2.17 20.07
CA ASP A 267 2.75 -2.57 19.85
C ASP A 267 3.10 -2.53 18.36
N LEU A 268 2.22 -3.03 17.51
CA LEU A 268 2.39 -2.96 16.05
C LEU A 268 2.45 -1.50 15.58
N LEU A 269 1.57 -0.64 16.07
CA LEU A 269 1.55 0.77 15.67
C LEU A 269 2.77 1.53 16.18
N SER A 270 3.21 1.24 17.42
CA SER A 270 4.42 1.86 17.99
C SER A 270 5.67 1.46 17.20
N THR A 271 5.85 0.16 16.94
CA THR A 271 7.00 -0.34 16.18
C THR A 271 6.99 0.15 14.73
N THR A 272 5.81 0.23 14.12
CA THR A 272 5.66 0.81 12.77
C THR A 272 6.00 2.30 12.75
N PHE A 273 5.60 3.04 13.79
CA PHE A 273 5.95 4.45 13.91
C PHE A 273 7.47 4.66 14.07
N ASP A 274 8.13 3.84 14.89
CA ASP A 274 9.60 3.87 15.03
C ASP A 274 10.30 3.61 13.70
N TRP A 275 9.82 2.62 12.95
CA TRP A 275 10.31 2.33 11.60
C TRP A 275 10.11 3.52 10.65
N VAL A 276 8.98 4.22 10.71
CA VAL A 276 8.74 5.43 9.90
C VAL A 276 9.71 6.55 10.30
N VAL A 277 9.89 6.82 11.60
CA VAL A 277 10.80 7.87 12.09
C VAL A 277 12.23 7.61 11.62
N GLU A 278 12.71 6.37 11.75
CA GLU A 278 14.04 6.00 11.27
C GLU A 278 14.14 6.13 9.74
N GLY A 279 13.14 5.68 9.00
CA GLY A 279 13.09 5.84 7.54
C GLY A 279 13.12 7.31 7.13
N VAL A 280 12.44 8.21 7.86
CA VAL A 280 12.49 9.66 7.61
C VAL A 280 13.89 10.21 7.84
N ARG A 281 14.60 9.82 8.93
CA ARG A 281 16.01 10.22 9.16
C ARG A 281 16.88 9.83 7.98
N ARG A 282 16.77 8.60 7.50
CA ARG A 282 17.52 8.08 6.35
C ARG A 282 17.18 8.81 5.05
N ILE A 283 15.89 9.16 4.84
CA ILE A 283 15.46 9.95 3.67
C ILE A 283 16.07 11.36 3.71
N ILE A 284 16.14 11.98 4.87
CA ILE A 284 16.80 13.29 5.05
C ILE A 284 18.30 13.16 4.76
N LEU A 285 18.96 12.16 5.36
CA LEU A 285 20.38 11.90 5.14
C LEU A 285 20.71 11.60 3.68
N ALA A 286 19.85 10.86 2.96
CA ALA A 286 20.03 10.60 1.54
C ALA A 286 20.02 11.88 0.66
N LYS A 287 19.43 12.96 1.15
CA LYS A 287 19.36 14.26 0.47
C LYS A 287 20.47 15.25 0.89
N SER A 288 21.15 14.99 2.00
CA SER A 288 22.25 15.82 2.45
C SER A 288 23.55 15.45 1.74
N ASP A 289 24.54 16.34 1.81
CA ASP A 289 25.91 16.06 1.32
C ASP A 289 26.75 15.29 2.35
N ASP A 290 26.16 14.92 3.49
CA ASP A 290 26.84 14.20 4.54
C ASP A 290 27.26 12.80 4.09
N GLN A 291 28.31 12.30 4.69
CA GLN A 291 28.75 10.93 4.53
C GLN A 291 27.67 9.98 5.07
N ILE A 292 27.35 8.96 4.31
CA ILE A 292 26.39 7.93 4.71
C ILE A 292 27.12 6.62 4.97
N ASP A 293 26.62 5.87 5.95
CA ASP A 293 27.01 4.49 6.15
C ASP A 293 26.23 3.61 5.17
N TYR A 294 26.95 2.78 4.43
CA TYR A 294 26.35 1.85 3.49
C TYR A 294 25.95 0.56 4.21
N GLU A 295 24.80 0.03 3.84
CA GLU A 295 24.25 -1.23 4.36
C GLU A 295 24.16 -2.26 3.22
N PRO A 296 25.26 -2.91 2.84
CA PRO A 296 25.28 -3.81 1.70
C PRO A 296 24.37 -5.04 1.93
N SER A 297 23.63 -5.40 0.89
CA SER A 297 22.67 -6.50 0.93
C SER A 297 22.47 -7.11 -0.46
N ALA A 298 21.57 -8.08 -0.58
CA ALA A 298 21.19 -8.64 -1.88
C ALA A 298 20.69 -7.56 -2.87
N ALA A 299 20.13 -6.45 -2.38
CA ALA A 299 19.68 -5.33 -3.19
C ALA A 299 20.82 -4.63 -3.96
N CYS A 300 22.07 -4.79 -3.55
CA CYS A 300 23.22 -4.26 -4.27
C CYS A 300 23.31 -4.76 -5.73
N ARG A 301 22.70 -5.92 -6.04
CA ARG A 301 22.61 -6.44 -7.43
C ARG A 301 21.89 -5.49 -8.38
N TRP A 302 20.89 -4.77 -7.85
CA TRP A 302 20.02 -3.87 -8.62
C TRP A 302 20.24 -2.40 -8.25
N CYS A 303 21.29 -2.12 -7.45
CA CYS A 303 21.61 -0.75 -7.06
C CYS A 303 22.18 0.02 -8.29
N PRO A 304 21.64 1.21 -8.61
CA PRO A 304 22.18 2.01 -9.70
C PRO A 304 23.66 2.36 -9.51
N ALA A 305 24.07 2.64 -8.29
CA ALA A 305 25.44 2.97 -7.92
C ALA A 305 26.35 1.75 -7.70
N ARG A 306 25.92 0.52 -8.07
CA ARG A 306 26.65 -0.72 -7.75
C ARG A 306 28.11 -0.72 -8.25
N HIS A 307 28.39 -0.04 -9.35
CA HIS A 307 29.73 0.02 -9.95
C HIS A 307 30.65 1.04 -9.29
N GLU A 308 30.09 1.95 -8.49
CA GLU A 308 30.78 3.03 -7.79
C GLU A 308 30.81 2.83 -6.27
N CYS A 309 30.20 1.75 -5.76
CA CYS A 309 30.08 1.42 -4.34
C CYS A 309 30.96 0.22 -3.99
N ASP A 310 32.11 0.47 -3.37
CA ASP A 310 33.07 -0.57 -2.97
C ASP A 310 32.46 -1.56 -1.96
N ASP A 311 31.71 -1.07 -0.98
CA ASP A 311 31.02 -1.91 0.03
C ASP A 311 30.04 -2.88 -0.62
N GLY A 312 29.24 -2.39 -1.58
CA GLY A 312 28.28 -3.20 -2.33
C GLY A 312 28.99 -4.25 -3.20
N GLN A 313 30.08 -3.89 -3.87
CA GLN A 313 30.87 -4.82 -4.68
C GLN A 313 31.52 -5.91 -3.82
N GLN A 314 32.10 -5.54 -2.68
CA GLN A 314 32.70 -6.49 -1.74
C GLN A 314 31.68 -7.48 -1.20
N TRP A 315 30.49 -6.99 -0.83
CA TRP A 315 29.39 -7.84 -0.37
C TRP A 315 28.95 -8.84 -1.45
N LEU A 316 28.75 -8.35 -2.68
CA LEU A 316 28.37 -9.20 -3.82
C LEU A 316 29.42 -10.25 -4.16
N ALA A 317 30.71 -9.91 -4.05
CA ALA A 317 31.79 -10.85 -4.27
C ALA A 317 31.81 -11.97 -3.22
N THR A 318 31.46 -11.64 -1.97
CA THR A 318 31.49 -12.57 -0.83
C THR A 318 30.22 -13.41 -0.74
N PHE A 319 29.05 -12.80 -0.85
CA PHE A 319 27.76 -13.44 -0.57
C PHE A 319 26.87 -13.59 -1.82
N GLY A 320 27.17 -12.89 -2.89
CA GLY A 320 26.33 -12.83 -4.09
C GLY A 320 26.11 -14.16 -4.80
N ARG A 321 26.97 -15.15 -4.61
CA ARG A 321 26.86 -16.48 -5.23
C ARG A 321 25.87 -17.41 -4.52
N HIS A 322 25.47 -17.13 -3.29
CA HIS A 322 24.63 -18.01 -2.48
C HIS A 322 23.14 -17.65 -2.49
N SER A 323 22.75 -16.55 -3.16
CA SER A 323 21.35 -16.05 -3.18
C SER A 323 20.64 -16.26 -4.52
N ALA A 324 21.05 -17.25 -5.30
CA ALA A 324 20.47 -17.64 -6.59
C ALA A 324 19.79 -19.01 -6.48
N ALA A 325 18.99 -19.21 -5.41
CA ALA A 325 18.14 -20.39 -5.27
C ALA A 325 16.71 -19.96 -4.96
#